data_5c6542c6f59b6ec65ae3cf3e1c24acd6
#
_entry.id   5c6542c6f59b6ec65ae3cf3e1c24acd6
#
_cell.length_a   1.000
_cell.length_b   1.000
_cell.length_c   1.000
_cell.angle_alpha   90.00
_cell.angle_beta   90.00
_cell.angle_gamma   90.00
#
_symmetry.space_group_name_H-M   'P 1'
#
loop_
_entity.id
_entity.type
_entity.pdbx_description
1 polymer ?
#
loop_
_entity_poly.entity_id
_entity_poly.type
_entity_poly.pdbx_seq_one_letter_code
_entity_poly.pdbx_strand_id
1 'polypeptide(L)'
;MDTFLMNNRPMGPKDWGFDVAVTAAAFLFGCVQLMLAASSIVIPDLALRQYLGMVNVVPNVQVFVALAVTTLPLVVRRRFPWPVFLFCLVSFLGLQNAFNGFSLTIVGPVVALYTIASERGRAETVAAVLLAVAGLLFADAHAATANMVLFTRFQNIVLAVAAGLAGYAYRTHRAYVKATED
;
A
#
# COMPACT_ATOMS: atom_id res chain seq x y z
N MET A 1 -20.95 -14.74 -12.22
CA MET A 1 -19.91 -14.45 -13.21
C MET A 1 -19.06 -13.31 -12.67
N ASP A 2 -17.83 -13.62 -12.25
CA ASP A 2 -16.91 -12.57 -11.78
C ASP A 2 -16.42 -11.77 -12.98
N THR A 3 -16.66 -10.48 -12.97
CA THR A 3 -16.09 -9.59 -13.96
C THR A 3 -14.67 -9.19 -13.53
N PHE A 4 -13.83 -8.75 -14.46
CA PHE A 4 -12.49 -8.26 -14.16
C PHE A 4 -12.49 -7.18 -13.05
N LEU A 5 -13.54 -6.37 -12.98
CA LEU A 5 -13.63 -5.24 -12.05
C LEU A 5 -14.30 -5.57 -10.72
N MET A 6 -15.15 -6.60 -10.66
CA MET A 6 -16.01 -6.85 -9.50
C MET A 6 -16.09 -8.33 -9.16
N ASN A 7 -15.98 -8.64 -7.86
CA ASN A 7 -16.30 -9.94 -7.31
C ASN A 7 -17.77 -10.00 -6.92
N ASN A 8 -18.52 -10.97 -7.46
CA ASN A 8 -19.93 -11.18 -7.11
C ASN A 8 -20.12 -12.03 -5.85
N ARG A 9 -19.07 -12.22 -5.06
CA ARG A 9 -19.15 -12.98 -3.81
C ARG A 9 -20.02 -12.23 -2.79
N PRO A 10 -21.03 -12.90 -2.17
CA PRO A 10 -21.81 -12.29 -1.09
C PRO A 10 -20.89 -12.01 0.10
N MET A 11 -20.88 -10.78 0.57
CA MET A 11 -20.10 -10.34 1.72
C MET A 11 -21.01 -10.27 2.95
N GLY A 12 -20.64 -11.01 4.00
CA GLY A 12 -21.32 -10.95 5.28
C GLY A 12 -20.88 -9.75 6.15
N PRO A 13 -21.62 -9.44 7.23
CA PRO A 13 -21.26 -8.35 8.15
C PRO A 13 -19.85 -8.51 8.75
N LYS A 14 -19.42 -9.76 8.98
CA LYS A 14 -18.08 -10.07 9.49
C LYS A 14 -16.97 -9.69 8.49
N ASP A 15 -17.20 -9.89 7.19
CA ASP A 15 -16.24 -9.53 6.13
C ASP A 15 -16.08 -8.01 6.06
N TRP A 16 -17.20 -7.27 6.14
CA TRP A 16 -17.18 -5.82 6.20
C TRP A 16 -16.47 -5.29 7.44
N GLY A 17 -16.75 -5.88 8.60
CA GLY A 17 -16.07 -5.53 9.85
C GLY A 17 -14.55 -5.72 9.77
N PHE A 18 -14.12 -6.84 9.18
CA PHE A 18 -12.69 -7.10 8.96
C PHE A 18 -12.04 -6.10 7.99
N ASP A 19 -12.72 -5.77 6.89
CA ASP A 19 -12.17 -4.82 5.92
C ASP A 19 -12.12 -3.39 6.47
N VAL A 20 -13.10 -2.99 7.27
CA VAL A 20 -13.05 -1.71 8.01
C VAL A 20 -11.89 -1.71 9.01
N ALA A 21 -11.69 -2.81 9.77
CA ALA A 21 -10.59 -2.92 10.73
C ALA A 21 -9.21 -2.83 10.04
N VAL A 22 -9.03 -3.52 8.90
CA VAL A 22 -7.78 -3.44 8.12
C VAL A 22 -7.56 -2.03 7.56
N THR A 23 -8.60 -1.38 7.07
CA THR A 23 -8.54 0.00 6.57
C THR A 23 -8.16 0.98 7.68
N ALA A 24 -8.79 0.87 8.85
CA ALA A 24 -8.46 1.66 10.01
C ALA A 24 -7.02 1.43 10.48
N ALA A 25 -6.57 0.17 10.52
CA ALA A 25 -5.20 -0.17 10.86
C ALA A 25 -4.17 0.42 9.87
N ALA A 26 -4.46 0.36 8.56
CA ALA A 26 -3.61 0.95 7.53
C ALA A 26 -3.53 2.48 7.66
N PHE A 27 -4.65 3.14 7.92
CA PHE A 27 -4.69 4.59 8.13
C PHE A 27 -3.94 4.99 9.40
N LEU A 28 -4.17 4.31 10.52
CA LEU A 28 -3.48 4.56 11.78
C LEU A 28 -1.97 4.32 11.67
N PHE A 29 -1.57 3.27 10.97
CA PHE A 29 -0.15 3.01 10.68
C PHE A 29 0.46 4.18 9.89
N GLY A 30 -0.22 4.70 8.87
CA GLY A 30 0.20 5.87 8.13
C GLY A 30 0.33 7.12 9.00
N CYS A 31 -0.62 7.34 9.92
CA CYS A 31 -0.56 8.45 10.88
C CYS A 31 0.64 8.32 11.83
N VAL A 32 0.87 7.12 12.36
CA VAL A 32 2.04 6.84 13.23
C VAL A 32 3.35 7.05 12.47
N GLN A 33 3.46 6.52 11.25
CA GLN A 33 4.61 6.72 10.39
C GLN A 33 4.89 8.20 10.16
N LEU A 34 3.86 8.99 9.82
CA LEU A 34 3.97 10.44 9.62
C LEU A 34 4.44 11.15 10.89
N MET A 35 3.86 10.82 12.05
CA MET A 35 4.24 11.43 13.33
C MET A 35 5.68 11.08 13.72
N LEU A 36 6.11 9.83 13.52
CA LEU A 36 7.48 9.42 13.77
C LEU A 36 8.47 10.11 12.82
N ALA A 37 8.13 10.24 11.54
CA ALA A 37 8.97 10.95 10.58
C ALA A 37 9.07 12.46 10.87
N ALA A 38 8.00 13.08 11.34
CA ALA A 38 7.99 14.48 11.74
C ALA A 38 8.71 14.73 13.07
N SER A 39 8.75 13.74 13.96
CA SER A 39 9.36 13.87 15.28
C SER A 39 10.88 13.70 15.26
N SER A 40 11.59 14.28 16.23
CA SER A 40 13.01 14.06 16.45
C SER A 40 13.33 12.79 17.27
N ILE A 41 12.30 11.97 17.59
CA ILE A 41 12.47 10.78 18.45
C ILE A 41 13.28 9.70 17.74
N VAL A 42 13.01 9.45 16.45
CA VAL A 42 13.67 8.38 15.69
C VAL A 42 15.07 8.81 15.24
N ILE A 43 15.19 10.05 14.77
CA ILE A 43 16.47 10.62 14.31
C ILE A 43 16.63 12.00 14.98
N PRO A 44 17.35 12.06 16.13
CA PRO A 44 17.54 13.32 16.84
C PRO A 44 18.55 14.26 16.17
N ASP A 45 19.44 13.74 15.32
CA ASP A 45 20.45 14.54 14.63
C ASP A 45 19.81 15.38 13.51
N LEU A 46 19.87 16.72 13.66
CA LEU A 46 19.32 17.68 12.71
C LEU A 46 20.01 17.58 11.33
N ALA A 47 21.34 17.38 11.31
CA ALA A 47 22.08 17.29 10.06
C ALA A 47 21.67 16.03 9.26
N LEU A 48 21.51 14.92 9.94
CA LEU A 48 21.01 13.68 9.34
C LEU A 48 19.56 13.83 8.84
N ARG A 49 18.69 14.49 9.60
CA ARG A 49 17.30 14.78 9.19
C ARG A 49 17.26 15.68 7.93
N GLN A 50 18.14 16.67 7.85
CA GLN A 50 18.27 17.52 6.67
C GLN A 50 18.74 16.69 5.46
N TYR A 51 19.76 15.86 5.64
CA TYR A 51 20.27 14.97 4.60
C TYR A 51 19.20 13.99 4.09
N LEU A 52 18.36 13.45 4.98
CA LEU A 52 17.26 12.55 4.66
C LEU A 52 16.03 13.29 4.12
N GLY A 53 15.99 14.62 4.12
CA GLY A 53 14.82 15.40 3.71
C GLY A 53 13.64 15.34 4.69
N MET A 54 13.84 14.79 5.89
CA MET A 54 12.79 14.65 6.92
C MET A 54 12.40 15.95 7.59
N VAL A 55 13.20 16.99 7.48
CA VAL A 55 12.91 18.32 8.05
C VAL A 55 11.65 18.94 7.43
N ASN A 56 11.35 18.59 6.18
CA ASN A 56 10.19 19.09 5.46
C ASN A 56 8.91 18.26 5.69
N VAL A 57 8.98 17.21 6.52
CA VAL A 57 7.79 16.40 6.87
C VAL A 57 7.03 17.12 7.97
N VAL A 58 5.95 17.79 7.58
CA VAL A 58 5.07 18.53 8.50
C VAL A 58 3.70 17.87 8.51
N PRO A 59 3.23 17.37 9.67
CA PRO A 59 1.88 16.86 9.79
C PRO A 59 0.89 18.03 9.69
N ASN A 60 0.15 18.06 8.60
CA ASN A 60 -0.90 19.03 8.36
C ASN A 60 -2.17 18.33 7.83
N VAL A 61 -3.29 19.05 7.79
CA VAL A 61 -4.57 18.50 7.34
C VAL A 61 -4.48 17.92 5.93
N GLN A 62 -3.71 18.53 5.04
CA GLN A 62 -3.57 18.06 3.65
C GLN A 62 -2.90 16.69 3.58
N VAL A 63 -1.87 16.44 4.40
CA VAL A 63 -1.20 15.14 4.47
C VAL A 63 -2.12 14.07 5.06
N PHE A 64 -2.91 14.38 6.08
CA PHE A 64 -3.89 13.45 6.63
C PHE A 64 -5.00 13.11 5.62
N VAL A 65 -5.47 14.09 4.85
CA VAL A 65 -6.41 13.85 3.75
C VAL A 65 -5.78 12.97 2.67
N ALA A 66 -4.53 13.21 2.31
CA ALA A 66 -3.80 12.37 1.36
C ALA A 66 -3.64 10.92 1.86
N LEU A 67 -3.31 10.73 3.16
CA LEU A 67 -3.29 9.40 3.79
C LEU A 67 -4.67 8.72 3.74
N ALA A 68 -5.74 9.46 4.01
CA ALA A 68 -7.09 8.94 3.93
C ALA A 68 -7.44 8.51 2.50
N VAL A 69 -7.13 9.32 1.50
CA VAL A 69 -7.37 9.00 0.08
C VAL A 69 -6.65 7.72 -0.35
N THR A 70 -5.43 7.48 0.13
CA THR A 70 -4.65 6.28 -0.22
C THR A 70 -5.04 5.03 0.56
N THR A 71 -5.79 5.14 1.65
CA THR A 71 -6.13 4.01 2.54
C THR A 71 -7.61 3.70 2.63
N LEU A 72 -8.50 4.70 2.64
CA LEU A 72 -9.95 4.47 2.79
C LEU A 72 -10.58 3.58 1.71
N PRO A 73 -10.15 3.60 0.43
CA PRO A 73 -10.72 2.69 -0.58
C PRO A 73 -10.56 1.21 -0.25
N LEU A 74 -9.65 0.86 0.67
CA LEU A 74 -9.45 -0.53 1.11
C LEU A 74 -10.71 -1.17 1.74
N VAL A 75 -11.67 -0.38 2.21
CA VAL A 75 -12.94 -0.88 2.74
C VAL A 75 -13.69 -1.75 1.69
N VAL A 76 -13.60 -1.39 0.42
CA VAL A 76 -14.28 -2.10 -0.68
C VAL A 76 -13.36 -2.98 -1.51
N ARG A 77 -12.14 -3.25 -1.05
CA ARG A 77 -11.08 -3.98 -1.78
C ARG A 77 -11.48 -5.37 -2.25
N ARG A 78 -12.29 -6.10 -1.45
CA ARG A 78 -12.71 -7.45 -1.82
C ARG A 78 -13.79 -7.44 -2.90
N ARG A 79 -14.61 -6.41 -2.94
CA ARG A 79 -15.65 -6.25 -3.94
C ARG A 79 -15.09 -5.73 -5.27
N PHE A 80 -14.15 -4.77 -5.19
CA PHE A 80 -13.53 -4.13 -6.34
C PHE A 80 -11.99 -4.20 -6.26
N PRO A 81 -11.39 -5.40 -6.37
CA PRO A 81 -9.96 -5.56 -6.12
C PRO A 81 -9.08 -4.73 -7.07
N TRP A 82 -9.35 -4.77 -8.38
CA TRP A 82 -8.58 -4.02 -9.37
C TRP A 82 -8.80 -2.51 -9.29
N PRO A 83 -10.03 -1.99 -9.25
CA PRO A 83 -10.24 -0.56 -9.10
C PRO A 83 -9.61 0.03 -7.85
N VAL A 84 -9.73 -0.66 -6.71
CA VAL A 84 -9.12 -0.23 -5.44
C VAL A 84 -7.59 -0.25 -5.53
N PHE A 85 -7.00 -1.30 -6.09
CA PHE A 85 -5.55 -1.38 -6.28
C PHE A 85 -5.03 -0.24 -7.16
N LEU A 86 -5.64 -0.04 -8.33
CA LEU A 86 -5.24 1.02 -9.25
C LEU A 86 -5.41 2.41 -8.62
N PHE A 87 -6.53 2.64 -7.94
CA PHE A 87 -6.78 3.91 -7.26
C PHE A 87 -5.75 4.18 -6.16
N CYS A 88 -5.49 3.21 -5.28
CA CYS A 88 -4.51 3.34 -4.22
C CYS A 88 -3.09 3.54 -4.78
N LEU A 89 -2.71 2.81 -5.83
CA LEU A 89 -1.40 2.93 -6.46
C LEU A 89 -1.23 4.31 -7.13
N VAL A 90 -2.17 4.71 -7.98
CA VAL A 90 -2.10 5.99 -8.71
C VAL A 90 -2.15 7.16 -7.73
N SER A 91 -3.03 7.11 -6.73
CA SER A 91 -3.11 8.15 -5.69
C SER A 91 -1.80 8.24 -4.89
N PHE A 92 -1.23 7.11 -4.50
CA PHE A 92 0.05 7.08 -3.79
C PHE A 92 1.17 7.69 -4.64
N LEU A 93 1.32 7.27 -5.89
CA LEU A 93 2.37 7.77 -6.79
C LEU A 93 2.19 9.26 -7.12
N GLY A 94 0.95 9.70 -7.37
CA GLY A 94 0.65 11.10 -7.66
C GLY A 94 0.86 12.02 -6.46
N LEU A 95 0.39 11.61 -5.28
CA LEU A 95 0.53 12.39 -4.05
C LEU A 95 1.95 12.37 -3.49
N GLN A 96 2.73 11.32 -3.76
CA GLN A 96 4.14 11.26 -3.39
C GLN A 96 4.96 12.38 -4.04
N ASN A 97 4.58 12.83 -5.24
CA ASN A 97 5.22 13.97 -5.90
C ASN A 97 4.84 15.32 -5.27
N ALA A 98 3.65 15.41 -4.68
CA ALA A 98 3.16 16.64 -4.02
C ALA A 98 3.65 16.77 -2.57
N PHE A 99 3.90 15.64 -1.91
CA PHE A 99 4.36 15.56 -0.51
C PHE A 99 5.72 14.89 -0.43
N ASN A 100 6.44 15.11 0.67
CA ASN A 100 7.69 14.40 0.92
C ASN A 100 7.44 12.88 0.98
N GLY A 101 8.34 12.08 0.39
CA GLY A 101 8.22 10.63 0.30
C GLY A 101 8.07 9.89 1.64
N PHE A 102 8.45 10.51 2.77
CA PHE A 102 8.23 9.98 4.12
C PHE A 102 6.84 10.32 4.70
N SER A 103 6.07 11.19 4.04
CA SER A 103 4.76 11.64 4.53
C SER A 103 3.64 10.64 4.25
N LEU A 104 3.79 9.82 3.23
CA LEU A 104 2.77 8.85 2.80
C LEU A 104 3.23 7.42 3.04
N THR A 105 2.26 6.55 3.35
CA THR A 105 2.50 5.12 3.52
C THR A 105 2.14 4.33 2.26
N ILE A 106 2.96 3.32 1.93
CA ILE A 106 2.67 2.37 0.86
C ILE A 106 1.66 1.27 1.29
N VAL A 107 1.24 1.25 2.54
CA VAL A 107 0.37 0.18 3.07
C VAL A 107 -0.93 0.05 2.27
N GLY A 108 -1.54 1.15 1.81
CA GLY A 108 -2.73 1.11 0.97
C GLY A 108 -2.54 0.27 -0.29
N PRO A 109 -1.62 0.64 -1.20
CA PRO A 109 -1.29 -0.16 -2.38
C PRO A 109 -0.86 -1.59 -2.07
N VAL A 110 -0.08 -1.81 -1.01
CA VAL A 110 0.42 -3.14 -0.60
C VAL A 110 -0.73 -4.06 -0.18
N VAL A 111 -1.66 -3.57 0.64
CA VAL A 111 -2.84 -4.34 1.07
C VAL A 111 -3.78 -4.63 -0.10
N ALA A 112 -3.96 -3.66 -1.01
CA ALA A 112 -4.76 -3.87 -2.22
C ALA A 112 -4.13 -4.92 -3.14
N LEU A 113 -2.81 -4.89 -3.31
CA LEU A 113 -2.06 -5.90 -4.08
C LEU A 113 -2.16 -7.29 -3.46
N TYR A 114 -2.00 -7.39 -2.14
CA TYR A 114 -2.21 -8.64 -1.41
C TYR A 114 -3.62 -9.21 -1.66
N THR A 115 -4.64 -8.34 -1.68
CA THR A 115 -6.01 -8.75 -1.96
C THR A 115 -6.15 -9.36 -3.35
N ILE A 116 -5.57 -8.74 -4.39
CA ILE A 116 -5.55 -9.33 -5.74
C ILE A 116 -4.85 -10.69 -5.73
N ALA A 117 -3.67 -10.78 -5.10
CA ALA A 117 -2.89 -12.00 -5.07
C ALA A 117 -3.59 -13.16 -4.33
N SER A 118 -4.37 -12.85 -3.28
CA SER A 118 -5.11 -13.85 -2.49
C SER A 118 -6.45 -14.26 -3.09
N GLU A 119 -7.10 -13.37 -3.85
CA GLU A 119 -8.48 -13.56 -4.35
C GLU A 119 -8.53 -13.88 -5.86
N ARG A 120 -7.52 -13.47 -6.62
CA ARG A 120 -7.48 -13.58 -8.10
C ARG A 120 -6.44 -14.59 -8.59
N GLY A 121 -6.46 -14.88 -9.89
CA GLY A 121 -5.59 -15.85 -10.53
C GLY A 121 -4.10 -15.48 -10.54
N ARG A 122 -3.25 -16.43 -10.95
CA ARG A 122 -1.78 -16.21 -11.05
C ARG A 122 -1.43 -15.09 -12.02
N ALA A 123 -2.06 -15.08 -13.19
CA ALA A 123 -1.81 -14.09 -14.23
C ALA A 123 -2.12 -12.66 -13.74
N GLU A 124 -3.25 -12.48 -13.03
CA GLU A 124 -3.63 -11.19 -12.46
C GLU A 124 -2.67 -10.77 -11.33
N THR A 125 -2.21 -11.71 -10.51
CA THR A 125 -1.20 -11.43 -9.49
C THR A 125 0.10 -10.93 -10.10
N VAL A 126 0.61 -11.62 -11.11
CA VAL A 126 1.84 -11.21 -11.82
C VAL A 126 1.66 -9.84 -12.48
N ALA A 127 0.54 -9.63 -13.17
CA ALA A 127 0.23 -8.34 -13.80
C ALA A 127 0.18 -7.20 -12.77
N ALA A 128 -0.45 -7.42 -11.60
CA ALA A 128 -0.55 -6.41 -10.54
C ALA A 128 0.83 -6.11 -9.92
N VAL A 129 1.67 -7.13 -9.68
CA VAL A 129 3.03 -6.93 -9.17
C VAL A 129 3.88 -6.17 -10.19
N LEU A 130 3.85 -6.56 -11.47
CA LEU A 130 4.59 -5.86 -12.52
C LEU A 130 4.15 -4.41 -12.66
N LEU A 131 2.85 -4.14 -12.58
CA LEU A 131 2.31 -2.79 -12.63
C LEU A 131 2.75 -1.94 -11.43
N ALA A 132 2.72 -2.52 -10.22
CA ALA A 132 3.21 -1.85 -9.02
C ALA A 132 4.70 -1.53 -9.12
N VAL A 133 5.52 -2.50 -9.52
CA VAL A 133 6.98 -2.32 -9.69
C VAL A 133 7.27 -1.27 -10.76
N ALA A 134 6.61 -1.34 -11.92
CA ALA A 134 6.77 -0.36 -12.97
C ALA A 134 6.38 1.05 -12.49
N GLY A 135 5.23 1.19 -11.83
CA GLY A 135 4.81 2.47 -11.25
C GLY A 135 5.82 3.04 -10.26
N LEU A 136 6.35 2.20 -9.36
CA LEU A 136 7.36 2.61 -8.38
C LEU A 136 8.72 2.97 -9.00
N LEU A 137 9.11 2.30 -10.10
CA LEU A 137 10.35 2.63 -10.82
C LEU A 137 10.26 3.95 -11.57
N PHE A 138 9.11 4.25 -12.16
CA PHE A 138 8.91 5.45 -12.98
C PHE A 138 8.37 6.64 -12.18
N ALA A 139 8.00 6.45 -10.91
CA ALA A 139 7.60 7.57 -10.06
C ALA A 139 8.79 8.47 -9.74
N ASP A 140 8.67 9.74 -10.07
CA ASP A 140 9.62 10.74 -9.63
C ASP A 140 9.40 11.03 -8.15
N ALA A 141 10.29 10.51 -7.32
CA ALA A 141 10.29 10.84 -5.90
C ALA A 141 11.12 12.11 -5.69
N HIS A 142 10.48 13.19 -5.28
CA HIS A 142 11.16 14.40 -4.83
C HIS A 142 11.77 14.13 -3.45
N ALA A 143 12.95 13.56 -3.44
CA ALA A 143 13.74 13.40 -2.22
C ALA A 143 14.97 14.28 -2.27
N ALA A 144 15.45 14.69 -1.10
CA ALA A 144 16.56 15.61 -0.95
C ALA A 144 17.88 15.07 -1.54
N THR A 145 18.03 13.73 -1.66
CA THR A 145 19.23 13.12 -2.24
C THR A 145 18.88 11.91 -3.11
N ALA A 146 19.66 11.67 -4.17
CA ALA A 146 19.48 10.53 -5.08
C ALA A 146 19.54 9.16 -4.35
N ASN A 147 20.39 9.01 -3.33
CA ASN A 147 20.55 7.78 -2.56
C ASN A 147 19.27 7.45 -1.76
N MET A 148 18.58 8.46 -1.23
CA MET A 148 17.33 8.28 -0.50
C MET A 148 16.18 7.90 -1.43
N VAL A 149 16.14 8.47 -2.62
CA VAL A 149 15.17 8.06 -3.66
C VAL A 149 15.34 6.58 -3.98
N LEU A 150 16.57 6.13 -4.19
CA LEU A 150 16.88 4.73 -4.49
C LEU A 150 16.50 3.80 -3.33
N PHE A 151 16.82 4.19 -2.09
CA PHE A 151 16.48 3.40 -0.90
C PHE A 151 14.97 3.25 -0.74
N THR A 152 14.22 4.35 -0.81
CA THR A 152 12.76 4.33 -0.68
C THR A 152 12.11 3.54 -1.80
N ARG A 153 12.55 3.69 -3.05
CA ARG A 153 12.07 2.89 -4.18
C ARG A 153 12.33 1.41 -3.97
N PHE A 154 13.55 1.04 -3.58
CA PHE A 154 13.90 -0.34 -3.32
C PHE A 154 13.04 -0.94 -2.20
N GLN A 155 12.88 -0.24 -1.08
CA GLN A 155 12.02 -0.66 0.02
C GLN A 155 10.56 -0.88 -0.43
N ASN A 156 10.00 0.06 -1.19
CA ASN A 156 8.63 -0.03 -1.68
C ASN A 156 8.45 -1.19 -2.66
N ILE A 157 9.42 -1.44 -3.55
CA ILE A 157 9.39 -2.58 -4.47
C ILE A 157 9.45 -3.90 -3.71
N VAL A 158 10.33 -4.03 -2.72
CA VAL A 158 10.42 -5.23 -1.88
C VAL A 158 9.10 -5.50 -1.16
N LEU A 159 8.47 -4.47 -0.59
CA LEU A 159 7.17 -4.59 0.09
C LEU A 159 6.06 -5.02 -0.90
N ALA A 160 6.03 -4.46 -2.10
CA ALA A 160 5.06 -4.84 -3.13
C ALA A 160 5.23 -6.29 -3.57
N VAL A 161 6.46 -6.72 -3.85
CA VAL A 161 6.77 -8.12 -4.21
C VAL A 161 6.43 -9.07 -3.07
N ALA A 162 6.80 -8.72 -1.83
CA ALA A 162 6.48 -9.52 -0.65
C ALA A 162 4.97 -9.69 -0.44
N ALA A 163 4.18 -8.63 -0.66
CA ALA A 163 2.72 -8.69 -0.59
C ALA A 163 2.12 -9.61 -1.67
N GLY A 164 2.63 -9.55 -2.90
CA GLY A 164 2.24 -10.45 -3.98
C GLY A 164 2.54 -11.91 -3.65
N LEU A 165 3.74 -12.20 -3.14
CA LEU A 165 4.15 -13.54 -2.73
C LEU A 165 3.32 -14.05 -1.54
N ALA A 166 3.11 -13.24 -0.52
CA ALA A 166 2.30 -13.60 0.65
C ALA A 166 0.84 -13.91 0.26
N GLY A 167 0.23 -13.09 -0.58
CA GLY A 167 -1.12 -13.33 -1.08
C GLY A 167 -1.21 -14.61 -1.92
N TYR A 168 -0.22 -14.84 -2.77
CA TYR A 168 -0.12 -16.08 -3.56
C TYR A 168 0.04 -17.32 -2.66
N ALA A 169 0.93 -17.26 -1.66
CA ALA A 169 1.14 -18.34 -0.71
C ALA A 169 -0.14 -18.64 0.09
N TYR A 170 -0.83 -17.61 0.56
CA TYR A 170 -2.10 -17.77 1.27
C TYR A 170 -3.16 -18.46 0.39
N ARG A 171 -3.29 -18.06 -0.86
CA ARG A 171 -4.23 -18.71 -1.80
C ARG A 171 -3.88 -20.17 -2.03
N THR A 172 -2.61 -20.48 -2.23
CA THR A 172 -2.14 -21.85 -2.47
C THR A 172 -2.37 -22.72 -1.25
N HIS A 173 -2.06 -22.22 -0.06
CA HIS A 173 -2.33 -22.93 1.20
C HIS A 173 -3.82 -23.22 1.39
N ARG A 174 -4.68 -22.23 1.13
CA ARG A 174 -6.14 -22.39 1.22
C ARG A 174 -6.68 -23.43 0.22
N ALA A 175 -6.12 -23.47 -0.99
CA ALA A 175 -6.50 -24.50 -1.97
C ALA A 175 -6.06 -25.89 -1.54
N TYR A 176 -4.87 -26.02 -0.95
CA TYR A 176 -4.36 -27.27 -0.40
C TYR A 176 -5.21 -27.80 0.75
N VAL A 177 -5.56 -26.94 1.72
CA VAL A 177 -6.42 -27.34 2.85
C VAL A 177 -7.77 -27.86 2.36
N LYS A 178 -8.40 -27.18 1.41
CA LYS A 178 -9.67 -27.66 0.83
C LYS A 178 -9.53 -29.03 0.17
N ALA A 179 -8.46 -29.26 -0.57
CA ALA A 179 -8.22 -30.55 -1.24
C ALA A 179 -7.96 -31.71 -0.27
N THR A 180 -7.56 -31.43 0.97
CA THR A 180 -7.33 -32.45 2.01
C THR A 180 -8.55 -32.72 2.89
N GLU A 181 -9.56 -31.84 2.86
CA GLU A 181 -10.83 -32.01 3.58
C GLU A 181 -11.89 -32.77 2.75
N ASP A 182 -11.71 -32.84 1.44
CA ASP A 182 -12.55 -33.62 0.50
C ASP A 182 -11.97 -35.04 0.31
#